data_bf668a5d9ecc00e48e3dba76992f665c
#
_entry.id   bf668a5d9ecc00e48e3dba76992f665c
#
_cell.length_a   1.000
_cell.length_b   1.000
_cell.length_c   1.000
_cell.angle_alpha   90.00
_cell.angle_beta   90.00
_cell.angle_gamma   90.00
#
_symmetry.space_group_name_H-M   'P 1'
#
loop_
_entity.id
_entity.type
_entity.pdbx_description
1 polymer ?
#
loop_
_entity_poly.entity_id
_entity_poly.type
_entity_poly.pdbx_seq_one_letter_code
_entity_poly.pdbx_strand_id
1 'polypeptide(L)'
;WEHAINRSDGPTAIVLTRQGLPIPDESPDPSDVRRGGYVRRSGDDVVVIATGSEVHVAEAAAAALADRWSVRVVSMPCVEQFERQGEAYRASVLGTDLPVFTLEAGSTYGWSAYTAGGGHAVGIDRFGASAPAEVLAEEFGFTPADVASRMEAALTP
;
A
#
# COMPACT_ATOMS: atom_id res chain seq x y z
N TRP A 1 9.29 -15.74 0.32
CA TRP A 1 9.74 -17.13 0.03
C TRP A 1 9.60 -18.03 1.27
N GLU A 2 10.12 -17.65 2.42
CA GLU A 2 10.08 -18.48 3.65
C GLU A 2 8.65 -18.95 3.98
N HIS A 3 7.67 -18.04 3.96
CA HIS A 3 6.27 -18.39 4.19
C HIS A 3 5.76 -19.41 3.17
N ALA A 4 6.06 -19.21 1.87
CA ALA A 4 5.61 -20.10 0.81
C ALA A 4 6.21 -21.50 0.92
N ILE A 5 7.50 -21.60 1.30
CA ILE A 5 8.22 -22.88 1.45
C ILE A 5 7.70 -23.65 2.67
N ASN A 6 7.41 -22.96 3.76
CA ASN A 6 6.97 -23.59 5.01
C ASN A 6 5.47 -23.90 5.05
N ARG A 7 4.69 -23.37 4.13
CA ARG A 7 3.26 -23.62 4.07
C ARG A 7 2.96 -25.02 3.55
N SER A 8 2.26 -25.83 4.35
CA SER A 8 1.90 -27.23 4.02
C SER A 8 0.40 -27.48 3.90
N ASP A 9 -0.43 -26.48 4.22
CA ASP A 9 -1.89 -26.59 4.27
C ASP A 9 -2.59 -26.07 2.99
N GLY A 10 -1.81 -25.62 2.00
CA GLY A 10 -2.36 -25.17 0.73
C GLY A 10 -1.31 -24.51 -0.19
N PRO A 11 -1.70 -24.16 -1.42
CA PRO A 11 -0.80 -23.47 -2.35
C PRO A 11 -0.52 -22.04 -1.92
N THR A 12 0.64 -21.51 -2.37
CA THR A 12 0.99 -20.08 -2.23
C THR A 12 1.30 -19.52 -3.61
N ALA A 13 0.55 -18.51 -4.04
CA ALA A 13 0.89 -17.73 -5.23
C ALA A 13 1.81 -16.57 -4.82
N ILE A 14 2.92 -16.41 -5.54
CA ILE A 14 3.82 -15.26 -5.39
C ILE A 14 3.72 -14.43 -6.65
N VAL A 15 3.13 -13.24 -6.52
CA VAL A 15 2.97 -12.29 -7.63
C VAL A 15 4.06 -11.24 -7.53
N LEU A 16 4.88 -11.13 -8.55
CA LEU A 16 6.03 -10.22 -8.60
C LEU A 16 5.86 -9.23 -9.75
N THR A 17 6.41 -8.03 -9.58
CA THR A 17 6.47 -7.01 -10.63
C THR A 17 7.54 -7.37 -11.68
N ARG A 18 7.38 -6.89 -12.91
CA ARG A 18 8.36 -7.04 -13.99
C ARG A 18 9.32 -5.86 -14.09
N GLN A 19 8.94 -4.69 -13.61
CA GLN A 19 9.82 -3.52 -13.60
C GLN A 19 10.84 -3.62 -12.48
N GLY A 20 11.97 -2.91 -12.64
CA GLY A 20 12.93 -2.71 -11.56
C GLY A 20 12.33 -1.82 -10.47
N LEU A 21 12.53 -2.21 -9.22
CA LEU A 21 12.11 -1.42 -8.07
C LEU A 21 13.34 -0.97 -7.28
N PRO A 22 13.29 0.19 -6.62
CA PRO A 22 14.33 0.59 -5.69
C PRO A 22 14.46 -0.44 -4.56
N ILE A 23 15.70 -0.78 -4.23
CA ILE A 23 15.99 -1.61 -3.06
C ILE A 23 16.04 -0.65 -1.86
N PRO A 24 15.21 -0.85 -0.84
CA PRO A 24 15.23 0.02 0.33
C PRO A 24 16.53 -0.15 1.12
N ASP A 25 17.03 0.93 1.71
CA ASP A 25 18.24 0.90 2.54
C ASP A 25 18.10 -0.02 3.74
N GLU A 26 16.90 -0.08 4.33
CA GLU A 26 16.56 -0.99 5.41
C GLU A 26 15.54 -2.02 4.95
N SER A 27 15.92 -3.29 5.05
CA SER A 27 15.01 -4.41 4.81
C SER A 27 14.02 -4.54 5.98
N PRO A 28 12.74 -4.83 5.70
CA PRO A 28 11.78 -5.10 6.76
C PRO A 28 12.16 -6.38 7.53
N ASP A 29 11.77 -6.46 8.79
CA ASP A 29 11.92 -7.69 9.56
C ASP A 29 11.12 -8.82 8.89
N PRO A 30 11.73 -9.98 8.62
CA PRO A 30 11.02 -11.12 8.03
C PRO A 30 9.78 -11.55 8.81
N SER A 31 9.76 -11.34 10.14
CA SER A 31 8.59 -11.64 10.98
C SER A 31 7.41 -10.74 10.66
N ASP A 32 7.65 -9.47 10.36
CA ASP A 32 6.60 -8.51 9.98
C ASP A 32 6.05 -8.81 8.59
N VAL A 33 6.92 -9.14 7.64
CA VAL A 33 6.50 -9.57 6.29
C VAL A 33 5.59 -10.80 6.36
N ARG A 34 5.89 -11.77 7.24
CA ARG A 34 5.06 -12.97 7.44
C ARG A 34 3.66 -12.65 8.00
N ARG A 35 3.49 -11.54 8.70
CA ARG A 35 2.18 -11.09 9.20
C ARG A 35 1.28 -10.50 8.11
N GLY A 36 1.79 -10.30 6.90
CA GLY A 36 1.03 -9.90 5.72
C GLY A 36 0.84 -8.41 5.52
N GLY A 37 1.13 -7.58 6.52
CA GLY A 37 1.10 -6.11 6.46
C GLY A 37 1.98 -5.53 7.56
N TYR A 38 2.75 -4.48 7.25
CA TYR A 38 3.67 -3.85 8.21
C TYR A 38 3.94 -2.38 7.87
N VAL A 39 4.34 -1.61 8.87
CA VAL A 39 4.65 -0.19 8.71
C VAL A 39 6.01 -0.01 8.03
N ARG A 40 6.03 0.72 6.93
CA ARG A 40 7.24 1.14 6.20
C ARG A 40 7.70 2.53 6.64
N ARG A 41 6.76 3.41 6.91
CA ARG A 41 6.99 4.77 7.41
C ARG A 41 5.95 5.08 8.48
N SER A 42 6.40 5.55 9.62
CA SER A 42 5.50 6.00 10.68
C SER A 42 4.84 7.33 10.33
N GLY A 43 3.61 7.52 10.83
CA GLY A 43 2.82 8.74 10.66
C GLY A 43 1.51 8.64 11.43
N ASP A 44 0.93 9.78 11.80
CA ASP A 44 -0.19 9.85 12.74
C ASP A 44 -1.39 10.66 12.23
N ASP A 45 -1.33 11.24 11.00
CA ASP A 45 -2.44 12.01 10.43
C ASP A 45 -3.26 11.20 9.43
N VAL A 46 -2.63 10.31 8.67
CA VAL A 46 -3.25 9.50 7.62
C VAL A 46 -2.46 8.24 7.36
N VAL A 47 -3.12 7.17 6.97
CA VAL A 47 -2.46 5.92 6.55
C VAL A 47 -2.66 5.65 5.06
N VAL A 48 -1.58 5.28 4.37
CA VAL A 48 -1.60 4.76 3.00
C VAL A 48 -1.21 3.30 3.03
N ILE A 49 -2.12 2.43 2.62
CA ILE A 49 -1.88 1.00 2.44
C ILE A 49 -1.52 0.79 0.97
N ALA A 50 -0.33 0.28 0.70
CA ALA A 50 0.13 0.02 -0.66
C ALA A 50 0.61 -1.42 -0.83
N THR A 51 0.50 -1.94 -2.05
CA THR A 51 0.95 -3.29 -2.42
C THR A 51 2.05 -3.24 -3.47
N GLY A 52 2.95 -4.21 -3.45
CA GLY A 52 3.92 -4.45 -4.51
C GLY A 52 4.73 -3.22 -4.92
N SER A 53 4.67 -2.88 -6.19
CA SER A 53 5.38 -1.74 -6.79
C SER A 53 4.89 -0.38 -6.28
N GLU A 54 3.67 -0.28 -5.82
CA GLU A 54 3.09 1.00 -5.38
C GLU A 54 3.58 1.45 -4.00
N VAL A 55 4.24 0.56 -3.24
CA VAL A 55 4.83 0.92 -1.92
C VAL A 55 5.82 2.08 -2.04
N HIS A 56 6.75 2.03 -3.01
CA HIS A 56 7.71 3.13 -3.20
C HIS A 56 7.05 4.42 -3.69
N VAL A 57 5.96 4.31 -4.45
CA VAL A 57 5.16 5.47 -4.86
C VAL A 57 4.50 6.13 -3.64
N ALA A 58 3.93 5.32 -2.73
CA ALA A 58 3.37 5.79 -1.48
C ALA A 58 4.43 6.45 -0.58
N GLU A 59 5.63 5.87 -0.46
CA GLU A 59 6.74 6.46 0.30
C GLU A 59 7.17 7.82 -0.28
N ALA A 60 7.27 7.92 -1.61
CA ALA A 60 7.62 9.18 -2.27
C ALA A 60 6.52 10.24 -2.15
N ALA A 61 5.25 9.86 -2.28
CA ALA A 61 4.11 10.77 -2.04
C ALA A 61 4.07 11.25 -0.58
N ALA A 62 4.29 10.34 0.39
CA ALA A 62 4.38 10.69 1.79
C ALA A 62 5.54 11.65 2.11
N ALA A 63 6.67 11.50 1.41
CA ALA A 63 7.80 12.43 1.54
C ALA A 63 7.47 13.83 0.99
N ALA A 64 6.75 13.90 -0.13
CA ALA A 64 6.30 15.17 -0.71
C ALA A 64 5.30 15.94 0.17
N LEU A 65 4.54 15.23 1.00
CA LEU A 65 3.53 15.81 1.91
C LEU A 65 4.08 16.11 3.32
N ALA A 66 5.35 15.79 3.61
CA ALA A 66 5.90 15.78 4.97
C ALA A 66 5.87 17.13 5.72
N ASP A 67 5.83 18.25 5.00
CA ASP A 67 5.71 19.59 5.60
C ASP A 67 4.31 19.89 6.16
N ARG A 68 3.30 19.12 5.74
CA ARG A 68 1.89 19.35 6.07
C ARG A 68 1.22 18.17 6.75
N TRP A 69 1.63 16.95 6.44
CA TRP A 69 0.98 15.72 6.88
C TRP A 69 1.99 14.66 7.31
N SER A 70 1.75 14.08 8.47
CA SER A 70 2.48 12.92 8.99
C SER A 70 1.85 11.63 8.42
N VAL A 71 2.31 11.23 7.22
CA VAL A 71 1.74 10.11 6.47
C VAL A 71 2.38 8.80 6.92
N ARG A 72 1.55 7.87 7.40
CA ARG A 72 1.94 6.47 7.64
C ARG A 72 1.87 5.69 6.35
N VAL A 73 2.93 4.97 5.98
CA VAL A 73 2.92 4.06 4.84
C VAL A 73 2.98 2.62 5.33
N VAL A 74 2.01 1.84 4.89
CA VAL A 74 1.90 0.40 5.20
C VAL A 74 2.13 -0.40 3.92
N SER A 75 3.10 -1.30 3.95
CA SER A 75 3.25 -2.32 2.92
C SER A 75 2.34 -3.50 3.25
N MET A 76 1.50 -3.90 2.29
CA MET A 76 0.52 -4.99 2.45
C MET A 76 0.78 -6.12 1.44
N PRO A 77 1.83 -6.94 1.64
CA PRO A 77 2.14 -8.02 0.71
C PRO A 77 1.12 -9.15 0.69
N CYS A 78 0.29 -9.30 1.74
CA CYS A 78 -0.73 -10.35 1.79
C CYS A 78 -1.87 -9.97 2.74
N VAL A 79 -2.98 -9.51 2.18
CA VAL A 79 -4.18 -9.10 2.93
C VAL A 79 -4.72 -10.25 3.79
N GLU A 80 -4.77 -11.48 3.25
CA GLU A 80 -5.32 -12.64 3.94
C GLU A 80 -4.50 -13.01 5.19
N GLN A 81 -3.20 -12.83 5.15
CA GLN A 81 -2.35 -13.07 6.33
C GLN A 81 -2.50 -11.93 7.34
N PHE A 82 -2.62 -10.70 6.87
CA PHE A 82 -2.85 -9.55 7.74
C PHE A 82 -4.18 -9.66 8.49
N GLU A 83 -5.25 -10.05 7.81
CA GLU A 83 -6.58 -10.21 8.43
C GLU A 83 -6.63 -11.34 9.48
N ARG A 84 -5.74 -12.31 9.41
CA ARG A 84 -5.58 -13.37 10.43
C ARG A 84 -4.88 -12.91 11.69
N GLN A 85 -4.26 -11.73 11.67
CA GLN A 85 -3.59 -11.19 12.85
C GLN A 85 -4.61 -10.72 13.89
N GLY A 86 -4.20 -10.73 15.16
CA GLY A 86 -5.03 -10.18 16.24
C GLY A 86 -5.29 -8.68 16.07
N GLU A 87 -6.41 -8.22 16.59
CA GLU A 87 -6.88 -6.83 16.48
C GLU A 87 -5.80 -5.82 16.94
N ALA A 88 -5.10 -6.10 18.03
CA ALA A 88 -4.04 -5.25 18.55
C ALA A 88 -2.90 -5.02 17.53
N TYR A 89 -2.51 -6.07 16.79
CA TYR A 89 -1.50 -5.92 15.74
C TYR A 89 -2.03 -5.11 14.57
N ARG A 90 -3.23 -5.43 14.09
CA ARG A 90 -3.83 -4.68 12.98
C ARG A 90 -3.98 -3.20 13.31
N ALA A 91 -4.44 -2.88 14.51
CA ALA A 91 -4.53 -1.51 14.99
C ALA A 91 -3.16 -0.82 15.11
N SER A 92 -2.12 -1.54 15.53
CA SER A 92 -0.75 -0.98 15.59
C SER A 92 -0.19 -0.64 14.20
N VAL A 93 -0.57 -1.39 13.17
CA VAL A 93 -0.13 -1.18 11.79
C VAL A 93 -0.95 -0.07 11.13
N LEU A 94 -2.28 -0.13 11.20
CA LEU A 94 -3.18 0.79 10.50
C LEU A 94 -3.36 2.13 11.24
N GLY A 95 -3.08 2.17 12.53
CA GLY A 95 -3.49 3.26 13.40
C GLY A 95 -4.96 3.13 13.81
N THR A 96 -5.36 3.98 14.75
CA THR A 96 -6.75 4.04 15.22
C THR A 96 -7.35 5.34 14.71
N ASP A 97 -8.50 5.25 14.08
CA ASP A 97 -9.29 6.40 13.58
C ASP A 97 -8.55 7.31 12.56
N LEU A 98 -7.56 6.80 11.87
CA LEU A 98 -6.89 7.53 10.81
C LEU A 98 -7.67 7.44 9.49
N PRO A 99 -7.72 8.52 8.68
CA PRO A 99 -8.15 8.42 7.29
C PRO A 99 -7.32 7.40 6.52
N VAL A 100 -7.96 6.54 5.74
CA VAL A 100 -7.30 5.47 5.00
C VAL A 100 -7.26 5.76 3.51
N PHE A 101 -6.07 5.69 2.94
CA PHE A 101 -5.88 5.58 1.50
C PHE A 101 -5.38 4.17 1.16
N THR A 102 -5.84 3.62 0.05
CA THR A 102 -5.25 2.40 -0.51
C THR A 102 -4.69 2.69 -1.89
N LEU A 103 -3.56 2.09 -2.23
CA LEU A 103 -2.83 2.31 -3.47
C LEU A 103 -2.40 0.97 -4.07
N GLU A 104 -3.06 0.58 -5.15
CA GLU A 104 -2.75 -0.64 -5.90
C GLU A 104 -3.09 -0.46 -7.37
N ALA A 105 -2.17 -0.82 -8.27
CA ALA A 105 -2.41 -0.82 -9.72
C ALA A 105 -3.30 -2.01 -10.12
N GLY A 106 -4.48 -2.08 -9.54
CA GLY A 106 -5.50 -3.11 -9.69
C GLY A 106 -6.88 -2.55 -9.34
N SER A 107 -7.89 -3.42 -9.32
CA SER A 107 -9.26 -3.02 -8.98
C SER A 107 -9.39 -2.58 -7.53
N THR A 108 -10.14 -1.49 -7.30
CA THR A 108 -10.42 -0.98 -5.96
C THR A 108 -11.36 -1.86 -5.15
N TYR A 109 -12.02 -2.84 -5.78
CA TYR A 109 -13.05 -3.67 -5.16
C TYR A 109 -12.59 -4.38 -3.87
N GLY A 110 -11.36 -4.91 -3.86
CA GLY A 110 -10.79 -5.60 -2.69
C GLY A 110 -10.50 -4.70 -1.50
N TRP A 111 -10.47 -3.38 -1.70
CA TRP A 111 -10.09 -2.40 -0.68
C TRP A 111 -11.25 -1.76 0.05
N SER A 112 -12.50 -2.07 -0.34
CA SER A 112 -13.70 -1.47 0.25
C SER A 112 -13.80 -1.65 1.77
N ALA A 113 -13.31 -2.78 2.31
CA ALA A 113 -13.30 -3.04 3.75
C ALA A 113 -12.42 -2.05 4.53
N TYR A 114 -11.34 -1.54 3.90
CA TYR A 114 -10.42 -0.57 4.51
C TYR A 114 -10.88 0.87 4.34
N THR A 115 -11.65 1.17 3.29
CA THR A 115 -12.07 2.53 2.93
C THR A 115 -13.51 2.85 3.32
N ALA A 116 -14.27 1.91 3.89
CA ALA A 116 -15.68 2.07 4.24
C ALA A 116 -15.97 3.22 5.23
N GLY A 117 -14.97 3.66 6.03
CA GLY A 117 -15.08 4.77 6.98
C GLY A 117 -14.86 6.16 6.37
N GLY A 118 -14.97 6.33 5.05
CA GLY A 118 -14.66 7.59 4.36
C GLY A 118 -13.26 7.66 3.79
N GLY A 119 -12.59 6.50 3.69
CA GLY A 119 -11.28 6.38 3.05
C GLY A 119 -11.35 6.43 1.51
N HIS A 120 -10.20 6.51 0.87
CA HIS A 120 -10.06 6.65 -0.57
C HIS A 120 -9.23 5.51 -1.16
N ALA A 121 -9.76 4.86 -2.21
CA ALA A 121 -9.02 3.85 -2.97
C ALA A 121 -8.48 4.46 -4.27
N VAL A 122 -7.18 4.34 -4.47
CA VAL A 122 -6.50 4.66 -5.73
C VAL A 122 -6.19 3.35 -6.44
N GLY A 123 -6.89 3.10 -7.53
CA GLY A 123 -6.79 1.87 -8.30
C GLY A 123 -7.19 2.06 -9.76
N ILE A 124 -7.36 0.94 -10.46
CA ILE A 124 -7.72 0.91 -11.89
C ILE A 124 -8.99 0.07 -12.04
N ASP A 125 -10.16 0.72 -12.13
CA ASP A 125 -11.47 0.08 -12.30
C ASP A 125 -11.92 0.07 -13.77
N ARG A 126 -10.98 0.05 -14.69
CA ARG A 126 -11.18 -0.05 -16.13
C ARG A 126 -10.15 -1.02 -16.73
N PHE A 127 -10.31 -1.35 -17.99
CA PHE A 127 -9.28 -2.13 -18.69
C PHE A 127 -7.93 -1.38 -18.67
N GLY A 128 -6.86 -2.15 -18.46
CA GLY A 128 -5.50 -1.66 -18.57
C GLY A 128 -5.14 -1.23 -19.99
N ALA A 129 -3.91 -0.79 -20.17
CA ALA A 129 -3.34 -0.42 -21.46
C ALA A 129 -1.96 -1.06 -21.63
N SER A 130 -1.43 -1.02 -22.85
CA SER A 130 -0.11 -1.57 -23.19
C SER A 130 0.83 -0.41 -23.53
N ALA A 131 1.74 -0.10 -22.59
CA ALA A 131 2.77 0.93 -22.77
C ALA A 131 3.92 0.67 -21.77
N PRO A 132 5.06 1.39 -21.83
CA PRO A 132 6.05 1.40 -20.78
C PRO A 132 5.45 1.78 -19.42
N ALA A 133 6.02 1.25 -18.33
CA ALA A 133 5.46 1.39 -16.98
C ALA A 133 5.29 2.86 -16.56
N GLU A 134 6.26 3.72 -16.90
CA GLU A 134 6.23 5.14 -16.58
C GLU A 134 5.06 5.86 -17.27
N VAL A 135 4.82 5.53 -18.55
CA VAL A 135 3.70 6.09 -19.32
C VAL A 135 2.37 5.66 -18.73
N LEU A 136 2.26 4.40 -18.31
CA LEU A 136 1.04 3.90 -17.65
C LEU A 136 0.84 4.53 -16.27
N ALA A 137 1.92 4.76 -15.51
CA ALA A 137 1.84 5.44 -14.22
C ALA A 137 1.28 6.87 -14.39
N GLU A 138 1.74 7.62 -15.39
CA GLU A 138 1.20 8.95 -15.72
C GLU A 138 -0.26 8.87 -16.16
N GLU A 139 -0.59 7.99 -17.11
CA GLU A 139 -1.94 7.85 -17.67
C GLU A 139 -3.00 7.45 -16.63
N PHE A 140 -2.63 6.60 -15.67
CA PHE A 140 -3.53 6.14 -14.63
C PHE A 140 -3.44 6.93 -13.32
N GLY A 141 -2.52 7.91 -13.22
CA GLY A 141 -2.35 8.76 -12.05
C GLY A 141 -1.71 8.02 -10.87
N PHE A 142 -0.69 7.22 -11.17
CA PHE A 142 0.13 6.48 -10.19
C PHE A 142 1.53 7.07 -10.02
N THR A 143 1.77 8.30 -10.49
CA THR A 143 3.01 8.98 -10.12
C THR A 143 2.97 9.44 -8.66
N PRO A 144 4.11 9.58 -7.98
CA PRO A 144 4.13 10.13 -6.62
C PRO A 144 3.44 11.48 -6.49
N ALA A 145 3.55 12.33 -7.51
CA ALA A 145 2.92 13.66 -7.54
C ALA A 145 1.38 13.55 -7.63
N ASP A 146 0.86 12.65 -8.48
CA ASP A 146 -0.59 12.42 -8.60
C ASP A 146 -1.17 11.89 -7.31
N VAL A 147 -0.50 10.91 -6.70
CA VAL A 147 -0.93 10.31 -5.43
C VAL A 147 -0.91 11.36 -4.32
N ALA A 148 0.16 12.15 -4.19
CA ALA A 148 0.24 13.23 -3.21
C ALA A 148 -0.88 14.26 -3.41
N SER A 149 -1.14 14.68 -4.66
CA SER A 149 -2.22 15.63 -4.98
C SER A 149 -3.60 15.10 -4.61
N ARG A 150 -3.88 13.81 -4.88
CA ARG A 150 -5.17 13.18 -4.48
C ARG A 150 -5.32 13.10 -2.97
N MET A 151 -4.26 12.76 -2.26
CA MET A 151 -4.26 12.73 -0.80
C MET A 151 -4.51 14.13 -0.23
N GLU A 152 -3.80 15.14 -0.72
CA GLU A 152 -3.94 16.52 -0.28
C GLU A 152 -5.37 17.05 -0.52
N ALA A 153 -5.93 16.78 -1.70
CA ALA A 153 -7.30 17.20 -2.03
C ALA A 153 -8.35 16.54 -1.11
N ALA A 154 -8.14 15.31 -0.69
CA ALA A 154 -9.06 14.59 0.18
C ALA A 154 -8.89 14.92 1.68
N LEU A 155 -7.70 15.34 2.09
CA LEU A 155 -7.39 15.70 3.48
C LEU A 155 -7.65 17.19 3.79
N THR A 156 -7.77 18.00 2.76
CA THR A 156 -8.08 19.44 2.93
C THR A 156 -9.60 19.63 2.91
N PRO A 157 -10.20 20.16 3.97
CA PRO A 157 -11.66 20.36 4.08
C PRO A 157 -12.20 21.37 3.06
#